data_fc741b528721a216a731836820bc8bd5
#
_entry.id   fc741b528721a216a731836820bc8bd5
#
_cell.length_a   1.000
_cell.length_b   1.000
_cell.length_c   1.000
_cell.angle_alpha   90.00
_cell.angle_beta   90.00
_cell.angle_gamma   90.00
#
_symmetry.space_group_name_H-M   'P 1'
#
loop_
_entity.id
_entity.type
_entity.pdbx_description
1 polymer ?
#
loop_
_entity_poly.entity_id
_entity_poly.type
_entity_poly.pdbx_seq_one_letter_code
_entity_poly.pdbx_strand_id
1 'polypeptide(L)'
;MLLDFWGSWCGPCRASHPHPKALQAHYGPQGLEVINIAQENGADARKIWLKAVEEDQMTWTQILNNEDREVCDVVKLYGITAFPTKVLIDPEGKIIVKTVGESAPIDEKLKEVFGN
;
A
#
# COMPACT_ATOMS: atom_id res chain seq x y z
N MET A 1 6.13 3.91 8.26
CA MET A 1 5.53 4.01 6.91
C MET A 1 5.00 2.66 6.47
N LEU A 2 3.79 2.62 6.00
CA LEU A 2 3.17 1.41 5.45
C LEU A 2 3.02 1.56 3.94
N LEU A 3 3.60 0.64 3.19
CA LEU A 3 3.43 0.54 1.74
C LEU A 3 2.44 -0.58 1.44
N ASP A 4 1.40 -0.28 0.66
CA ASP A 4 0.41 -1.27 0.24
C ASP A 4 0.45 -1.37 -1.29
N PHE A 5 0.95 -2.50 -1.78
CA PHE A 5 1.07 -2.77 -3.22
C PHE A 5 -0.20 -3.45 -3.72
N TRP A 6 -0.82 -2.87 -4.75
CA TRP A 6 -2.12 -3.32 -5.26
C TRP A 6 -2.28 -3.03 -6.76
N GLY A 7 -3.43 -3.38 -7.29
CA GLY A 7 -3.84 -3.03 -8.64
C GLY A 7 -5.36 -3.02 -8.73
N SER A 8 -5.91 -2.22 -9.63
CA SER A 8 -7.36 -2.11 -9.82
C SER A 8 -8.01 -3.43 -10.25
N TRP A 9 -7.20 -4.28 -10.90
CA TRP A 9 -7.59 -5.62 -11.36
C TRP A 9 -7.63 -6.66 -10.25
N CYS A 10 -7.13 -6.31 -9.09
CA CYS A 10 -6.96 -7.25 -7.97
C CYS A 10 -8.14 -7.13 -7.00
N GLY A 11 -9.10 -8.05 -7.09
CA GLY A 11 -10.26 -8.08 -6.21
C GLY A 11 -9.91 -8.13 -4.73
N PRO A 12 -9.04 -9.07 -4.29
CA PRO A 12 -8.61 -9.12 -2.87
C PRO A 12 -7.91 -7.85 -2.40
N CYS A 13 -7.15 -7.19 -3.27
CA CYS A 13 -6.51 -5.91 -2.92
C CYS A 13 -7.56 -4.86 -2.60
N ARG A 14 -8.54 -4.71 -3.48
CA ARG A 14 -9.61 -3.71 -3.33
C ARG A 14 -10.46 -4.00 -2.10
N ALA A 15 -10.76 -5.27 -1.87
CA ALA A 15 -11.51 -5.70 -0.68
C ALA A 15 -10.76 -5.37 0.62
N SER A 16 -9.44 -5.30 0.58
CA SER A 16 -8.61 -4.99 1.76
C SER A 16 -8.39 -3.50 2.00
N HIS A 17 -8.83 -2.60 1.10
CA HIS A 17 -8.59 -1.16 1.23
C HIS A 17 -9.18 -0.52 2.50
N PRO A 18 -10.30 -0.99 3.08
CA PRO A 18 -10.73 -0.48 4.37
C PRO A 18 -9.68 -0.60 5.48
N HIS A 19 -8.78 -1.58 5.39
CA HIS A 19 -7.73 -1.78 6.37
C HIS A 19 -6.69 -0.64 6.39
N PRO A 20 -5.98 -0.30 5.28
CA PRO A 20 -5.08 0.85 5.30
C PRO A 20 -5.79 2.16 5.59
N LYS A 21 -7.05 2.30 5.18
CA LYS A 21 -7.86 3.47 5.49
C LYS A 21 -8.04 3.64 7.00
N ALA A 22 -8.38 2.55 7.69
CA ALA A 22 -8.53 2.55 9.13
C ALA A 22 -7.20 2.82 9.85
N LEU A 23 -6.10 2.26 9.36
CA LEU A 23 -4.77 2.48 9.91
C LEU A 23 -4.35 3.94 9.76
N GLN A 24 -4.62 4.55 8.61
CA GLN A 24 -4.33 5.97 8.37
C GLN A 24 -5.10 6.85 9.36
N ALA A 25 -6.38 6.54 9.59
CA ALA A 25 -7.21 7.30 10.50
C ALA A 25 -6.75 7.14 11.95
N HIS A 26 -6.39 5.91 12.35
CA HIS A 26 -6.04 5.60 13.74
C HIS A 26 -4.60 6.02 14.10
N TYR A 27 -3.63 5.66 13.27
CA TYR A 27 -2.22 5.89 13.54
C TYR A 27 -1.62 7.11 12.83
N GLY A 28 -2.33 7.68 11.87
CA GLY A 28 -1.88 8.86 11.14
C GLY A 28 -1.50 10.00 12.09
N PRO A 29 -2.36 10.37 13.07
CA PRO A 29 -2.03 11.40 14.06
C PRO A 29 -0.82 11.08 14.92
N GLN A 30 -0.45 9.81 15.02
CA GLN A 30 0.72 9.35 15.78
C GLN A 30 1.98 9.25 14.91
N GLY A 31 1.89 9.59 13.62
CA GLY A 31 3.03 9.64 12.71
C GLY A 31 3.10 8.54 11.66
N LEU A 32 2.10 7.66 11.57
CA LEU A 32 2.08 6.65 10.52
C LEU A 32 1.72 7.28 9.18
N GLU A 33 2.55 7.07 8.18
CA GLU A 33 2.27 7.44 6.80
C GLU A 33 1.91 6.19 6.01
N VAL A 34 0.78 6.22 5.32
CA VAL A 34 0.31 5.13 4.48
C VAL A 34 0.41 5.55 3.01
N ILE A 35 1.04 4.71 2.19
CA ILE A 35 1.20 4.95 0.76
C ILE A 35 0.75 3.70 0.01
N ASN A 36 -0.24 3.86 -0.86
CA ASN A 36 -0.65 2.78 -1.75
C ASN A 36 0.08 2.91 -3.08
N ILE A 37 0.68 1.82 -3.55
CA ILE A 37 1.46 1.77 -4.79
C ILE A 37 0.78 0.79 -5.72
N ALA A 38 0.25 1.31 -6.84
CA ALA A 38 -0.47 0.52 -7.81
C ALA A 38 0.42 0.06 -8.96
N GLN A 39 0.21 -1.17 -9.39
CA GLN A 39 0.76 -1.73 -10.63
C GLN A 39 -0.42 -2.08 -11.51
N GLU A 40 -0.59 -1.36 -12.62
CA GLU A 40 -1.69 -1.56 -13.56
C GLU A 40 -1.23 -2.25 -14.83
N ASN A 41 -2.19 -2.78 -15.58
CA ASN A 41 -1.94 -3.44 -16.86
C ASN A 41 -2.59 -2.63 -18.00
N GLY A 42 -1.93 -2.61 -19.17
CA GLY A 42 -2.48 -2.01 -20.36
C GLY A 42 -2.17 -0.53 -20.55
N ALA A 43 -2.68 0.02 -21.65
CA ALA A 43 -2.35 1.38 -22.10
C ALA A 43 -3.05 2.48 -21.32
N ASP A 44 -4.19 2.17 -20.70
CA ASP A 44 -4.99 3.14 -19.96
C ASP A 44 -4.74 3.08 -18.44
N ALA A 45 -3.53 2.70 -18.05
CA ALA A 45 -3.17 2.48 -16.64
C ALA A 45 -3.58 3.64 -15.73
N ARG A 46 -3.24 4.87 -16.11
CA ARG A 46 -3.55 6.05 -15.28
C ARG A 46 -5.05 6.26 -15.08
N LYS A 47 -5.83 6.13 -16.17
CA LYS A 47 -7.28 6.32 -16.14
C LYS A 47 -7.96 5.28 -15.24
N ILE A 48 -7.56 4.02 -15.42
CA ILE A 48 -8.12 2.89 -14.65
C ILE A 48 -7.77 3.04 -13.17
N TRP A 49 -6.53 3.39 -12.88
CA TRP A 49 -6.04 3.62 -11.53
C TRP A 49 -6.81 4.73 -10.81
N LEU A 50 -6.95 5.90 -11.45
CA LEU A 50 -7.66 7.04 -10.87
C LEU A 50 -9.12 6.71 -10.58
N LYS A 51 -9.76 5.96 -11.46
CA LYS A 51 -11.14 5.51 -11.26
C LYS A 51 -11.26 4.61 -10.03
N ALA A 52 -10.35 3.66 -9.88
CA ALA A 52 -10.35 2.75 -8.74
C ALA A 52 -10.09 3.48 -7.43
N VAL A 53 -9.14 4.43 -7.43
CA VAL A 53 -8.84 5.27 -6.26
C VAL A 53 -10.09 6.04 -5.82
N GLU A 54 -10.82 6.61 -6.76
CA GLU A 54 -12.06 7.32 -6.48
C GLU A 54 -13.16 6.39 -5.95
N GLU A 55 -13.37 5.25 -6.64
CA GLU A 55 -14.39 4.28 -6.24
C GLU A 55 -14.14 3.72 -4.84
N ASP A 56 -12.88 3.47 -4.50
CA ASP A 56 -12.50 2.91 -3.20
C ASP A 56 -12.30 4.00 -2.14
N GLN A 57 -12.55 5.26 -2.48
CA GLN A 57 -12.48 6.41 -1.56
C GLN A 57 -11.13 6.50 -0.84
N MET A 58 -10.05 6.33 -1.59
CA MET A 58 -8.70 6.38 -1.04
C MET A 58 -8.17 7.81 -1.08
N THR A 59 -8.21 8.50 0.06
CA THR A 59 -7.87 9.92 0.17
C THR A 59 -6.43 10.19 0.63
N TRP A 60 -5.67 9.14 0.93
CA TRP A 60 -4.26 9.25 1.33
C TRP A 60 -3.35 9.11 0.11
N THR A 61 -2.03 9.12 0.34
CA THR A 61 -1.03 9.14 -0.73
C THR A 61 -1.14 7.92 -1.65
N GLN A 62 -1.26 8.18 -2.95
CA GLN A 62 -1.40 7.16 -3.98
C GLN A 62 -0.31 7.35 -5.04
N ILE A 63 0.34 6.26 -5.42
CA ILE A 63 1.40 6.26 -6.43
C ILE A 63 1.08 5.21 -7.48
N LEU A 64 1.24 5.56 -8.75
CA LEU A 64 1.14 4.63 -9.86
C LEU A 64 2.55 4.27 -10.32
N ASN A 65 2.98 3.03 -10.02
CA ASN A 65 4.32 2.57 -10.35
C ASN A 65 4.62 2.60 -11.85
N ASN A 66 3.59 2.39 -12.68
CA ASN A 66 3.71 2.38 -14.13
C ASN A 66 4.32 3.66 -14.71
N GLU A 67 4.02 4.81 -14.08
CA GLU A 67 4.44 6.11 -14.62
C GLU A 67 5.94 6.35 -14.45
N ASP A 68 6.51 5.89 -13.36
CA ASP A 68 7.89 6.18 -13.00
C ASP A 68 8.82 4.96 -13.00
N ARG A 69 8.34 3.80 -13.47
CA ARG A 69 9.12 2.56 -13.34
C ARG A 69 10.41 2.53 -14.15
N GLU A 70 10.54 3.36 -15.18
CA GLU A 70 11.81 3.49 -15.92
C GLU A 70 12.87 4.17 -15.08
N VAL A 71 12.47 5.07 -14.20
CA VAL A 71 13.37 5.78 -13.27
C VAL A 71 13.52 4.96 -11.99
N CYS A 72 12.42 4.48 -11.43
CA CYS A 72 12.44 3.67 -10.22
C CYS A 72 11.24 2.72 -10.22
N ASP A 73 11.49 1.45 -10.48
CA ASP A 73 10.46 0.41 -10.40
C ASP A 73 10.37 -0.08 -8.95
N VAL A 74 9.47 0.52 -8.19
CA VAL A 74 9.31 0.24 -6.76
C VAL A 74 8.83 -1.20 -6.53
N VAL A 75 7.98 -1.72 -7.41
CA VAL A 75 7.51 -3.11 -7.34
C VAL A 75 8.70 -4.07 -7.44
N LYS A 76 9.59 -3.81 -8.40
CA LYS A 76 10.80 -4.61 -8.58
C LYS A 76 11.78 -4.41 -7.43
N LEU A 77 11.98 -3.17 -7.00
CA LEU A 77 12.91 -2.81 -5.92
C LEU A 77 12.58 -3.55 -4.62
N TYR A 78 11.30 -3.66 -4.27
CA TYR A 78 10.86 -4.35 -3.07
C TYR A 78 10.61 -5.85 -3.29
N GLY A 79 10.86 -6.36 -4.50
CA GLY A 79 10.69 -7.79 -4.80
C GLY A 79 9.24 -8.24 -4.70
N ILE A 80 8.29 -7.41 -5.12
CA ILE A 80 6.87 -7.71 -5.02
C ILE A 80 6.47 -8.64 -6.17
N THR A 81 6.04 -9.85 -5.83
CA THR A 81 5.65 -10.87 -6.79
C THR A 81 4.18 -11.28 -6.70
N ALA A 82 3.48 -10.81 -5.69
CA ALA A 82 2.07 -11.12 -5.48
C ALA A 82 1.35 -9.90 -4.91
N PHE A 83 0.04 -9.83 -5.11
CA PHE A 83 -0.80 -8.71 -4.64
C PHE A 83 -2.01 -9.25 -3.88
N PRO A 84 -2.44 -8.61 -2.78
CA PRO A 84 -1.80 -7.47 -2.14
C PRO A 84 -0.56 -7.87 -1.35
N THR A 85 0.45 -7.01 -1.33
CA THR A 85 1.60 -7.14 -0.45
C THR A 85 1.73 -5.85 0.35
N LYS A 86 1.92 -5.97 1.65
CA LYS A 86 2.11 -4.84 2.55
C LYS A 86 3.50 -4.89 3.16
N VAL A 87 4.15 -3.74 3.21
CA VAL A 87 5.51 -3.60 3.77
C VAL A 87 5.46 -2.49 4.81
N LEU A 88 5.82 -2.82 6.05
CA LEU A 88 5.93 -1.84 7.12
C LEU A 88 7.39 -1.46 7.30
N ILE A 89 7.67 -0.16 7.26
CA ILE A 89 9.01 0.41 7.34
C ILE A 89 9.08 1.28 8.60
N ASP A 90 10.15 1.11 9.40
CA ASP A 90 10.34 1.92 10.61
C ASP A 90 10.85 3.34 10.25
N PRO A 91 10.88 4.27 11.23
CA PRO A 91 11.36 5.63 10.98
C PRO A 91 12.82 5.71 10.51
N GLU A 92 13.59 4.67 10.70
CA GLU A 92 14.99 4.59 10.27
C GLU A 92 15.15 4.03 8.85
N GLY A 93 14.03 3.68 8.20
CA GLY A 93 14.04 3.17 6.84
C GLY A 93 14.23 1.67 6.72
N LYS A 94 14.09 0.93 7.82
CA LYS A 94 14.23 -0.54 7.82
C LYS A 94 12.88 -1.21 7.65
N ILE A 95 12.83 -2.27 6.83
CA ILE A 95 11.65 -3.11 6.68
C ILE A 95 11.52 -3.99 7.91
N ILE A 96 10.41 -3.85 8.64
CA ILE A 96 10.16 -4.63 9.84
C ILE A 96 9.11 -5.72 9.65
N VAL A 97 8.20 -5.57 8.68
CA VAL A 97 7.23 -6.60 8.31
C VAL A 97 6.98 -6.54 6.81
N LYS A 98 6.92 -7.70 6.17
CA LYS A 98 6.45 -7.85 4.79
C LYS A 98 5.46 -9.01 4.79
N THR A 99 4.23 -8.77 4.34
CA THR A 99 3.18 -9.79 4.34
C THR A 99 2.42 -9.79 3.01
N VAL A 100 2.02 -10.98 2.57
CA VAL A 100 1.26 -11.18 1.34
C VAL A 100 -0.14 -11.67 1.72
N GLY A 101 -1.16 -10.90 1.33
CA GLY A 101 -2.56 -11.29 1.52
C GLY A 101 -3.09 -11.24 2.95
N GLU A 102 -2.25 -10.95 3.94
CA GLU A 102 -2.63 -10.94 5.35
C GLU A 102 -2.40 -9.58 5.99
N SER A 103 -3.33 -9.18 6.86
CA SER A 103 -3.26 -7.89 7.57
C SER A 103 -2.80 -8.04 9.03
N ALA A 104 -3.04 -9.19 9.63
CA ALA A 104 -2.76 -9.41 11.06
C ALA A 104 -1.31 -9.12 11.48
N PRO A 105 -0.27 -9.54 10.74
CA PRO A 105 1.10 -9.23 11.11
C PRO A 105 1.39 -7.73 11.17
N ILE A 106 0.76 -6.96 10.28
CA ILE A 106 0.87 -5.50 10.26
C ILE A 106 0.23 -4.90 11.52
N ASP A 107 -0.98 -5.34 11.85
CA ASP A 107 -1.73 -4.85 13.01
C ASP A 107 -0.97 -5.12 14.31
N GLU A 108 -0.43 -6.34 14.46
CA GLU A 108 0.33 -6.73 15.63
C GLU A 108 1.58 -5.86 15.80
N LYS A 109 2.28 -5.60 14.70
CA LYS A 109 3.51 -4.80 14.74
C LYS A 109 3.21 -3.34 15.04
N LEU A 110 2.12 -2.80 14.50
CA LEU A 110 1.71 -1.42 14.79
C LEU A 110 1.34 -1.23 16.25
N LYS A 111 0.66 -2.19 16.86
CA LYS A 111 0.37 -2.15 18.30
C LYS A 111 1.65 -2.14 19.11
N GLU A 112 2.64 -2.94 18.71
CA GLU A 112 3.93 -3.01 19.36
C GLU A 112 4.68 -1.69 19.25
N VAL A 113 4.71 -1.10 18.04
CA VAL A 113 5.43 0.15 17.77
C VAL A 113 4.78 1.37 18.44
N PHE A 114 3.44 1.47 18.35
CA PHE A 114 2.70 2.62 18.88
C PHE A 114 2.09 2.40 20.25
N GLY A 115 2.16 1.20 20.78
CA GLY A 115 1.71 0.90 22.14
C GLY A 115 0.20 0.74 22.33
N ASN A 116 -0.56 0.62 21.22
CA ASN A 116 -2.01 0.46 21.32
C ASN A 116 -2.62 -0.39 20.20
#